data_5817cc028eeb50e4f679d008960d3b84
#
_entry.id   5817cc028eeb50e4f679d008960d3b84
#
_cell.length_a   1.000
_cell.length_b   1.000
_cell.length_c   1.000
_cell.angle_alpha   90.00
_cell.angle_beta   90.00
_cell.angle_gamma   90.00
#
_symmetry.space_group_name_H-M   'P 1'
#
loop_
_entity.id
_entity.type
_entity.pdbx_description
1 polymer ?
#
loop_
_entity_poly.entity_id
_entity_poly.type
_entity_poly.pdbx_seq_one_letter_code
_entity_poly.pdbx_strand_id
1 'polypeptide(L)'
;MRDISQEELQLEFPCDFPIKVVGAASAAFEQQVFAIATKHDSAFSAEALKRNQSRSGKYHSLTLGIRATSKAQIDAIYADLTQCELVLWAL
;
A
#
# COMPACT_ATOMS: atom_id res chain seq x y z
N MET A 1 12.76 -4.81 -3.83
CA MET A 1 11.53 -5.01 -4.65
C MET A 1 11.89 -4.96 -6.12
N ARG A 2 11.37 -5.88 -6.90
CA ARG A 2 11.66 -5.93 -8.32
C ARG A 2 10.87 -4.87 -9.09
N ASP A 3 11.52 -4.23 -10.06
CA ASP A 3 10.84 -3.33 -10.97
C ASP A 3 10.13 -4.17 -12.04
N ILE A 4 8.82 -4.03 -12.14
CA ILE A 4 7.98 -4.82 -13.03
C ILE A 4 7.45 -3.91 -14.13
N SER A 5 7.68 -4.30 -15.38
CA SER A 5 7.14 -3.54 -16.52
C SER A 5 5.63 -3.70 -16.60
N GLN A 6 4.97 -2.74 -17.25
CA GLN A 6 3.54 -2.80 -17.48
C GLN A 6 3.16 -4.05 -18.28
N GLU A 7 4.00 -4.45 -19.20
CA GLU A 7 3.78 -5.66 -20.00
C GLU A 7 3.83 -6.91 -19.14
N GLU A 8 4.76 -6.99 -18.19
CA GLU A 8 4.83 -8.12 -17.26
C GLU A 8 3.61 -8.16 -16.34
N LEU A 9 3.13 -7.01 -15.88
CA LEU A 9 1.94 -6.94 -15.05
C LEU A 9 0.69 -7.29 -15.83
N GLN A 10 0.69 -7.06 -17.14
CA GLN A 10 -0.49 -7.25 -17.99
C GLN A 10 -1.70 -6.47 -17.47
N LEU A 11 -1.44 -5.31 -16.88
CA LEU A 11 -2.49 -4.47 -16.29
C LEU A 11 -3.03 -3.49 -17.32
N GLU A 12 -4.33 -3.31 -17.29
CA GLU A 12 -5.00 -2.24 -18.02
C GLU A 12 -5.38 -1.16 -17.03
N PHE A 13 -4.91 0.06 -17.24
CA PHE A 13 -5.23 1.18 -16.37
C PHE A 13 -6.42 1.97 -16.91
N PRO A 14 -7.26 2.51 -16.02
CA PRO A 14 -7.21 2.38 -14.56
C PRO A 14 -7.72 1.02 -14.09
N CYS A 15 -7.23 0.56 -12.95
CA CYS A 15 -7.68 -0.71 -12.37
C CYS A 15 -7.54 -0.66 -10.84
N ASP A 16 -8.22 -1.60 -10.18
CA ASP A 16 -8.05 -1.74 -8.73
C ASP A 16 -6.81 -2.59 -8.47
N PHE A 17 -5.91 -2.08 -7.65
CA PHE A 17 -4.63 -2.72 -7.37
C PHE A 17 -4.44 -2.83 -5.86
N PRO A 18 -4.59 -4.03 -5.27
CA PRO A 18 -4.42 -4.19 -3.83
C PRO A 18 -2.94 -4.23 -3.46
N ILE A 19 -2.56 -3.48 -2.42
CA ILE A 19 -1.20 -3.47 -1.89
C ILE A 19 -1.29 -3.89 -0.43
N LYS A 20 -0.58 -4.95 -0.06
CA LYS A 20 -0.53 -5.42 1.31
C LYS A 20 0.71 -4.88 2.00
N VAL A 21 0.50 -4.25 3.16
CA VAL A 21 1.56 -3.61 3.93
C VAL A 21 1.54 -4.17 5.34
N VAL A 22 2.69 -4.60 5.84
CA VAL A 22 2.82 -5.11 7.20
C VAL A 22 3.78 -4.24 8.00
N GLY A 23 3.38 -3.93 9.22
CA GLY A 23 4.20 -3.16 10.14
C GLY A 23 3.84 -3.46 11.57
N ALA A 24 4.56 -2.86 12.51
CA ALA A 24 4.28 -3.00 13.93
C ALA A 24 2.91 -2.42 14.25
N ALA A 25 2.16 -3.07 15.13
CA ALA A 25 0.82 -2.64 15.51
C ALA A 25 0.88 -1.30 16.23
N SER A 26 0.50 -0.23 15.54
CA SER A 26 0.45 1.11 16.13
C SER A 26 -0.46 2.01 15.29
N ALA A 27 -1.02 3.01 15.94
CA ALA A 27 -1.82 4.02 15.24
C ALA A 27 -0.95 4.82 14.28
N ALA A 28 0.30 5.09 14.64
CA ALA A 28 1.23 5.83 13.79
C ALA A 28 1.49 5.10 12.47
N PHE A 29 1.64 3.78 12.51
CA PHE A 29 1.82 2.96 11.31
C PHE A 29 0.64 3.14 10.35
N GLU A 30 -0.59 2.97 10.88
CA GLU A 30 -1.78 3.09 10.04
C GLU A 30 -1.94 4.50 9.47
N GLN A 31 -1.66 5.53 10.28
CA GLN A 31 -1.77 6.91 9.84
C GLN A 31 -0.78 7.22 8.71
N GLN A 32 0.46 6.76 8.84
CA GLN A 32 1.47 7.02 7.81
C GLN A 32 1.16 6.28 6.51
N VAL A 33 0.72 5.03 6.61
CA VAL A 33 0.33 4.26 5.43
C VAL A 33 -0.87 4.90 4.74
N PHE A 34 -1.86 5.33 5.52
CA PHE A 34 -3.02 6.02 4.97
C PHE A 34 -2.62 7.32 4.24
N ALA A 35 -1.70 8.09 4.84
CA ALA A 35 -1.22 9.32 4.22
C ALA A 35 -0.49 9.05 2.90
N ILE A 36 0.30 7.98 2.84
CA ILE A 36 0.97 7.58 1.59
C ILE A 36 -0.05 7.23 0.52
N ALA A 37 -1.07 6.44 0.89
CA ALA A 37 -2.10 6.05 -0.06
C ALA A 37 -2.85 7.27 -0.61
N THR A 38 -3.25 8.19 0.26
CA THR A 38 -4.00 9.39 -0.16
C THR A 38 -3.15 10.35 -0.98
N LYS A 39 -1.85 10.38 -0.75
CA LYS A 39 -0.93 11.20 -1.52
C LYS A 39 -0.91 10.81 -2.99
N HIS A 40 -1.01 9.52 -3.27
CA HIS A 40 -0.90 8.99 -4.64
C HIS A 40 -2.24 8.60 -5.26
N ASP A 41 -3.30 8.50 -4.46
CA ASP A 41 -4.64 8.17 -4.92
C ASP A 41 -5.62 9.10 -4.21
N SER A 42 -6.03 10.17 -4.89
CA SER A 42 -6.90 11.18 -4.31
C SER A 42 -8.29 10.64 -3.94
N ALA A 43 -8.68 9.51 -4.51
CA ALA A 43 -9.96 8.87 -4.20
C ALA A 43 -9.86 7.87 -3.05
N PHE A 44 -8.66 7.63 -2.53
CA PHE A 44 -8.47 6.66 -1.45
C PHE A 44 -9.20 7.13 -0.18
N SER A 45 -9.90 6.21 0.47
CA SER A 45 -10.64 6.51 1.69
C SER A 45 -10.43 5.38 2.70
N ALA A 46 -10.90 5.59 3.93
CA ALA A 46 -10.83 4.59 4.98
C ALA A 46 -11.52 3.28 4.59
N GLU A 47 -12.54 3.36 3.74
CA GLU A 47 -13.25 2.17 3.26
C GLU A 47 -12.39 1.29 2.37
N ALA A 48 -11.40 1.87 1.70
CA ALA A 48 -10.48 1.13 0.84
C ALA A 48 -9.29 0.53 1.62
N LEU A 49 -9.20 0.79 2.92
CA LEU A 49 -8.15 0.24 3.77
C LEU A 49 -8.75 -0.88 4.63
N LYS A 50 -8.24 -2.09 4.45
CA LYS A 50 -8.63 -3.24 5.26
C LYS A 50 -7.47 -3.61 6.17
N ARG A 51 -7.79 -3.93 7.41
CA ARG A 51 -6.76 -4.29 8.38
C ARG A 51 -6.98 -5.69 8.93
N ASN A 52 -5.86 -6.37 9.15
CA ASN A 52 -5.80 -7.62 9.87
C ASN A 52 -4.73 -7.52 10.95
N GLN A 53 -5.01 -8.09 12.10
CA GLN A 53 -4.06 -8.12 13.20
C GLN A 53 -3.46 -9.51 13.29
N SER A 54 -2.15 -9.61 13.58
CA SER A 54 -1.54 -10.92 13.81
C SER A 54 -2.11 -11.56 15.08
N ARG A 55 -1.91 -12.86 15.23
CA ARG A 55 -2.39 -13.59 16.41
C ARG A 55 -1.87 -13.01 17.71
N SER A 56 -0.61 -12.57 17.71
CA SER A 56 0.02 -12.01 18.91
C SER A 56 -0.36 -10.56 19.14
N GLY A 57 -0.98 -9.90 18.18
CA GLY A 57 -1.26 -8.47 18.20
C GLY A 57 -0.05 -7.60 17.99
N LYS A 58 1.12 -8.16 17.65
CA LYS A 58 2.36 -7.40 17.46
C LYS A 58 2.43 -6.69 16.13
N TYR A 59 1.73 -7.19 15.14
CA TYR A 59 1.80 -6.67 13.77
C TYR A 59 0.41 -6.38 13.23
N HIS A 60 0.33 -5.34 12.43
CA HIS A 60 -0.85 -5.06 11.62
C HIS A 60 -0.54 -5.33 10.16
N SER A 61 -1.50 -5.91 9.46
CA SER A 61 -1.47 -6.06 8.02
C SER A 61 -2.56 -5.18 7.45
N LEU A 62 -2.17 -4.28 6.56
CA LEU A 62 -3.09 -3.35 5.92
C LEU A 62 -3.15 -3.68 4.44
N THR A 63 -4.35 -3.78 3.89
CA THR A 63 -4.53 -3.94 2.45
C THR A 63 -5.12 -2.65 1.91
N LEU A 64 -4.39 -2.02 0.99
CA LEU A 64 -4.76 -0.74 0.38
C LEU A 64 -5.41 -1.03 -0.96
N GLY A 65 -6.69 -0.68 -1.10
CA GLY A 65 -7.39 -0.77 -2.38
C GLY A 65 -7.08 0.46 -3.22
N ILE A 66 -5.97 0.45 -3.92
CA ILE A 66 -5.52 1.58 -4.72
C ILE A 66 -6.21 1.57 -6.08
N ARG A 67 -6.71 2.73 -6.49
CA ARG A 67 -7.16 2.93 -7.86
C ARG A 67 -5.95 3.29 -8.70
N ALA A 68 -5.35 2.29 -9.32
CA ALA A 68 -4.12 2.47 -10.08
C ALA A 68 -4.40 3.07 -11.43
N THR A 69 -3.71 4.16 -11.76
CA THR A 69 -3.85 4.87 -13.03
C THR A 69 -2.62 4.74 -13.91
N SER A 70 -1.49 4.31 -13.34
CA SER A 70 -0.25 4.13 -14.08
C SER A 70 0.73 3.28 -13.27
N LYS A 71 1.70 2.69 -13.97
CA LYS A 71 2.80 1.98 -13.30
C LYS A 71 3.61 2.94 -12.44
N ALA A 72 3.82 4.17 -12.91
CA ALA A 72 4.57 5.17 -12.17
C ALA A 72 3.94 5.46 -10.80
N GLN A 73 2.61 5.53 -10.74
CA GLN A 73 1.89 5.71 -9.49
C GLN A 73 2.15 4.55 -8.52
N ILE A 74 2.06 3.32 -9.03
CA ILE A 74 2.29 2.12 -8.21
C ILE A 74 3.72 2.11 -7.68
N ASP A 75 4.70 2.38 -8.54
CA ASP A 75 6.11 2.42 -8.14
C ASP A 75 6.36 3.50 -7.08
N ALA A 76 5.72 4.66 -7.22
CA ALA A 76 5.86 5.75 -6.25
C ALA A 76 5.29 5.37 -4.88
N ILE A 77 4.17 4.65 -4.85
CA ILE A 77 3.58 4.16 -3.60
C ILE A 77 4.55 3.19 -2.92
N TYR A 78 5.08 2.21 -3.65
CA TYR A 78 6.03 1.25 -3.09
C TYR A 78 7.30 1.93 -2.60
N ALA A 79 7.79 2.94 -3.33
CA ALA A 79 8.97 3.69 -2.90
C ALA A 79 8.73 4.39 -1.56
N ASP A 80 7.59 5.06 -1.41
CA ASP A 80 7.25 5.72 -0.15
C ASP A 80 7.07 4.72 0.99
N LEU A 81 6.43 3.58 0.73
CA LEU A 81 6.26 2.54 1.73
C LEU A 81 7.60 1.96 2.18
N THR A 82 8.52 1.74 1.24
CA THR A 82 9.83 1.21 1.54
C THR A 82 10.65 2.17 2.41
N GLN A 83 10.44 3.48 2.23
CA GLN A 83 11.14 4.50 3.02
C GLN A 83 10.50 4.76 4.39
N CYS A 84 9.32 4.25 4.63
CA CYS A 84 8.64 4.44 5.91
C CYS A 84 9.23 3.48 6.95
N GLU A 85 9.78 4.03 8.03
CA GLU A 85 10.42 3.24 9.10
C GLU A 85 9.45 2.28 9.78
N LEU A 86 8.16 2.59 9.79
CA LEU A 86 7.14 1.77 10.44
C LEU A 86 6.69 0.59 9.60
N VAL A 87 7.03 0.59 8.32
CA VAL A 87 6.70 -0.50 7.40
C VAL A 87 7.80 -1.55 7.43
N LEU A 88 7.43 -2.79 7.72
CA LEU A 88 8.37 -3.91 7.68
C LEU A 88 8.54 -4.44 6.26
N TRP A 89 7.40 -4.59 5.55
CA TRP A 89 7.43 -4.98 4.14
C TRP A 89 6.09 -4.66 3.48
N ALA A 90 6.11 -4.59 2.16
CA ALA A 90 4.93 -4.36 1.33
C ALA A 90 4.96 -5.26 0.10
N LEU A 91 3.78 -5.76 -0.29
CA LEU A 91 3.60 -6.61 -1.47
C LEU A 91 2.61 -6.02 -2.46
#